data_4de3056176e0ab8a26907b683cd851a5
#
_entry.id   4de3056176e0ab8a26907b683cd851a5
#
_cell.length_a   1.000
_cell.length_b   1.000
_cell.length_c   1.000
_cell.angle_alpha   90.00
_cell.angle_beta   90.00
_cell.angle_gamma   90.00
#
_symmetry.space_group_name_H-M   'P 1'
#
loop_
_entity.id
_entity.type
_entity.pdbx_description
1 polymer ?
#
loop_
_entity_poly.entity_id
_entity_poly.type
_entity_poly.pdbx_seq_one_letter_code
_entity_poly.pdbx_strand_id
1 'polypeptide(L)'
;FVPTAAGLASSASAYAALAGACNEALDLNLSDKDLSRLARRGSGSASRSIYGGFAEWEKGHDDKTSYAHQIESDGFENDLAMIFVVINNKSKKVSSRSGMSLTRETSRFYQYWLDHVEEDLKVTKQAIAQKDFKRMGEVIEANGLRMHATNLGAQPPFTYLVPESYEAMRIVHECREAGLPCYFTMDAGPNVKVLIEKD
;
A
#
# COMPACT_ATOMS: atom_id res chain seq x y z
N PHE A 1 -11.87 14.62 5.91
CA PHE A 1 -12.61 13.54 6.60
C PHE A 1 -12.38 12.24 5.81
N VAL A 2 -11.70 11.25 6.40
CA VAL A 2 -11.41 9.99 5.71
C VAL A 2 -12.25 8.88 6.34
N PRO A 3 -13.01 8.08 5.53
CA PRO A 3 -13.78 6.96 6.07
C PRO A 3 -12.87 5.96 6.79
N THR A 4 -13.26 5.51 7.95
CA THR A 4 -12.48 4.57 8.77
C THR A 4 -12.82 3.12 8.44
N ALA A 5 -11.82 2.23 8.54
CA ALA A 5 -11.96 0.78 8.44
C ALA A 5 -12.48 0.22 7.09
N ALA A 6 -12.48 1.02 6.03
CA ALA A 6 -13.00 0.64 4.70
C ALA A 6 -11.90 0.17 3.71
N GLY A 7 -10.67 -0.10 4.18
CA GLY A 7 -9.55 -0.42 3.27
C GLY A 7 -9.07 0.76 2.42
N LEU A 8 -9.34 2.00 2.87
CA LEU A 8 -8.97 3.25 2.20
C LEU A 8 -7.78 3.95 2.88
N ALA A 9 -6.89 3.18 3.51
CA ALA A 9 -5.67 3.66 4.17
C ALA A 9 -5.91 4.76 5.23
N SER A 10 -7.08 4.76 5.90
CA SER A 10 -7.46 5.80 6.87
C SER A 10 -6.49 5.94 8.05
N SER A 11 -5.88 4.84 8.51
CA SER A 11 -4.87 4.91 9.56
C SER A 11 -3.59 5.59 9.09
N ALA A 12 -3.21 5.43 7.82
CA ALA A 12 -2.02 6.06 7.26
C ALA A 12 -2.16 7.58 7.27
N SER A 13 -3.24 8.11 6.66
CA SER A 13 -3.49 9.55 6.62
C SER A 13 -3.74 10.15 7.99
N ALA A 14 -4.49 9.46 8.87
CA ALA A 14 -4.80 9.98 10.20
C ALA A 14 -3.56 10.14 11.08
N TYR A 15 -2.67 9.14 11.15
CA TYR A 15 -1.47 9.24 11.97
C TYR A 15 -0.40 10.15 11.36
N ALA A 16 -0.33 10.26 10.05
CA ALA A 16 0.53 11.26 9.41
C ALA A 16 0.06 12.68 9.72
N ALA A 17 -1.24 12.95 9.58
CA ALA A 17 -1.83 14.25 9.93
C ALA A 17 -1.66 14.59 11.42
N LEU A 18 -1.87 13.60 12.32
CA LEU A 18 -1.67 13.78 13.75
C LEU A 18 -0.21 14.10 14.08
N ALA A 19 0.75 13.38 13.49
CA ALA A 19 2.17 13.64 13.69
C ALA A 19 2.56 15.03 13.20
N GLY A 20 2.07 15.46 12.02
CA GLY A 20 2.29 16.82 11.52
C GLY A 20 1.70 17.89 12.43
N ALA A 21 0.46 17.71 12.87
CA ALA A 21 -0.20 18.66 13.78
C ALA A 21 0.51 18.77 15.14
N CYS A 22 1.00 17.65 15.69
CA CYS A 22 1.79 17.69 16.93
C CYS A 22 3.14 18.37 16.72
N ASN A 23 3.80 18.13 15.58
CA ASN A 23 5.06 18.79 15.25
C ASN A 23 4.91 20.31 15.22
N GLU A 24 3.84 20.79 14.59
CA GLU A 24 3.52 22.21 14.46
C GLU A 24 3.09 22.82 15.82
N ALA A 25 2.14 22.20 16.49
CA ALA A 25 1.57 22.71 17.74
C ALA A 25 2.56 22.78 18.91
N LEU A 26 3.61 21.96 18.87
CA LEU A 26 4.64 21.89 19.92
C LEU A 26 6.00 22.46 19.47
N ASP A 27 6.07 23.12 18.33
CA ASP A 27 7.30 23.69 17.74
C ASP A 27 8.48 22.70 17.74
N LEU A 28 8.24 21.42 17.43
CA LEU A 28 9.27 20.40 17.55
C LEU A 28 10.32 20.49 16.44
N ASN A 29 10.02 21.12 15.33
CA ASN A 29 10.91 21.30 14.17
C ASN A 29 11.57 19.98 13.70
N LEU A 30 10.81 18.90 13.68
CA LEU A 30 11.27 17.59 13.25
C LEU A 30 11.60 17.58 11.75
N SER A 31 12.67 16.89 11.38
CA SER A 31 12.93 16.55 9.99
C SER A 31 11.84 15.61 9.46
N ASP A 32 11.65 15.57 8.14
CA ASP A 32 10.69 14.63 7.51
C ASP A 32 10.98 13.17 7.89
N LYS A 33 12.25 12.82 8.03
CA LYS A 33 12.70 11.52 8.54
C LYS A 33 12.18 11.24 9.95
N ASP A 34 12.31 12.20 10.85
CA ASP A 34 11.88 12.02 12.24
C ASP A 34 10.37 12.08 12.37
N LEU A 35 9.72 12.91 11.55
CA LEU A 35 8.27 12.96 11.42
C LEU A 35 7.70 11.63 10.89
N SER A 36 8.35 11.03 9.89
CA SER A 36 8.03 9.70 9.36
C SER A 36 8.15 8.62 10.44
N ARG A 37 9.21 8.66 11.26
CA ARG A 37 9.39 7.76 12.41
C ARG A 37 8.29 7.94 13.46
N LEU A 38 7.91 9.17 13.75
CA LEU A 38 6.83 9.49 14.69
C LEU A 38 5.49 8.94 14.18
N ALA A 39 5.14 9.23 12.94
CA ALA A 39 3.90 8.74 12.30
C ALA A 39 3.83 7.21 12.27
N ARG A 40 4.96 6.52 12.00
CA ARG A 40 5.07 5.06 11.99
C ARG A 40 4.66 4.42 13.31
N ARG A 41 4.87 5.07 14.44
CA ARG A 41 4.49 4.55 15.77
C ARG A 41 2.98 4.40 15.93
N GLY A 42 2.20 5.21 15.25
CA GLY A 42 0.74 5.08 15.20
C GLY A 42 0.29 4.04 14.19
N SER A 43 0.84 4.10 12.99
CA SER A 43 0.59 3.14 11.91
C SER A 43 1.83 3.05 11.00
N GLY A 44 2.30 1.83 10.71
CA GLY A 44 3.47 1.63 9.86
C GLY A 44 3.35 2.34 8.51
N SER A 45 2.21 2.21 7.85
CA SER A 45 1.95 2.86 6.56
C SER A 45 1.94 4.39 6.62
N ALA A 46 1.68 4.99 7.80
CA ALA A 46 1.70 6.44 7.97
C ALA A 46 3.08 7.05 7.75
N SER A 47 4.15 6.25 7.90
CA SER A 47 5.51 6.71 7.63
C SER A 47 5.68 7.27 6.22
N ARG A 48 5.04 6.66 5.23
CA ARG A 48 5.09 7.09 3.82
C ARG A 48 4.21 8.30 3.52
N SER A 49 3.14 8.49 4.30
CA SER A 49 2.18 9.57 4.09
C SER A 49 2.68 10.96 4.52
N ILE A 50 3.92 11.05 4.97
CA ILE A 50 4.65 12.31 5.18
C ILE A 50 5.15 12.88 3.85
N TYR A 51 5.39 12.04 2.86
CA TYR A 51 5.94 12.41 1.56
C TYR A 51 4.86 12.42 0.49
N GLY A 52 5.04 13.27 -0.52
CA GLY A 52 4.30 13.22 -1.77
C GLY A 52 4.93 12.25 -2.77
N GLY A 53 4.24 11.97 -3.87
CA GLY A 53 4.73 11.09 -4.93
C GLY A 53 4.97 9.65 -4.46
N PHE A 54 6.07 9.06 -4.93
CA PHE A 54 6.46 7.72 -4.50
C PHE A 54 7.30 7.77 -3.23
N ALA A 55 7.00 6.91 -2.28
CA ALA A 55 7.72 6.83 -1.01
C ALA A 55 8.01 5.38 -0.64
N GLU A 56 9.25 5.11 -0.26
CA GLU A 56 9.72 3.83 0.27
C GLU A 56 9.81 3.89 1.79
N TRP A 57 9.36 2.85 2.46
CA TRP A 57 9.56 2.67 3.88
C TRP A 57 10.65 1.63 4.10
N GLU A 58 11.79 2.08 4.61
CA GLU A 58 12.90 1.23 4.98
C GLU A 58 12.54 0.31 6.14
N LYS A 59 12.77 -0.99 5.96
CA LYS A 59 12.58 -1.99 7.02
C LYS A 59 13.33 -1.62 8.29
N GLY A 60 14.61 -1.25 8.15
CA GLY A 60 15.48 -0.92 9.26
C GLY A 60 15.70 -2.08 10.23
N HIS A 61 16.48 -1.81 11.27
CA HIS A 61 16.78 -2.74 12.37
C HIS A 61 16.26 -2.24 13.70
N ASP A 62 16.00 -0.95 13.80
CA ASP A 62 15.54 -0.26 15.00
C ASP A 62 14.64 0.95 14.64
N ASP A 63 14.22 1.69 15.66
CA ASP A 63 13.40 2.88 15.47
C ASP A 63 14.10 3.96 14.64
N LYS A 64 15.42 4.08 14.72
CA LYS A 64 16.18 5.14 14.02
C LYS A 64 16.40 4.84 12.55
N THR A 65 16.43 3.57 12.19
CA THR A 65 16.71 3.08 10.84
C THR A 65 15.47 2.70 10.05
N SER A 66 14.30 2.56 10.71
CA SER A 66 13.01 2.29 10.07
C SER A 66 12.22 3.58 9.89
N TYR A 67 12.26 4.17 8.71
CA TYR A 67 11.60 5.42 8.31
C TYR A 67 11.29 5.38 6.82
N ALA A 68 10.44 6.28 6.35
CA ALA A 68 10.22 6.44 4.92
C ALA A 68 11.06 7.60 4.36
N HIS A 69 11.29 7.52 3.06
CA HIS A 69 11.86 8.59 2.25
C HIS A 69 11.19 8.63 0.88
N GLN A 70 11.30 9.76 0.21
CA GLN A 70 10.79 9.91 -1.15
C GLN A 70 11.69 9.18 -2.14
N ILE A 71 11.09 8.55 -3.14
CA ILE A 71 11.78 7.99 -4.31
C ILE A 71 11.77 9.03 -5.41
N GLU A 72 12.93 9.32 -5.97
CA GLU A 72 13.03 10.18 -7.15
C GLU A 72 12.33 9.51 -8.35
N SER A 73 11.48 10.26 -9.03
CA SER A 73 10.63 9.76 -10.12
C SER A 73 10.62 10.66 -11.35
N ASP A 74 11.34 11.77 -11.29
CA ASP A 74 11.36 12.78 -12.37
C ASP A 74 9.94 13.16 -12.81
N GLY A 75 9.03 13.33 -11.82
CA GLY A 75 7.66 13.76 -12.03
C GLY A 75 6.70 12.68 -12.54
N PHE A 76 7.13 11.42 -12.63
CA PHE A 76 6.27 10.32 -13.12
C PHE A 76 4.96 10.17 -12.35
N GLU A 77 4.95 10.48 -11.05
CA GLU A 77 3.72 10.50 -10.25
C GLU A 77 2.66 11.48 -10.77
N ASN A 78 3.06 12.53 -11.48
CA ASN A 78 2.13 13.50 -12.06
C ASN A 78 1.39 12.94 -13.27
N ASP A 79 1.97 11.96 -13.95
CA ASP A 79 1.40 11.30 -15.12
C ASP A 79 0.41 10.19 -14.72
N LEU A 80 0.29 9.90 -13.42
CA LEU A 80 -0.52 8.81 -12.91
C LEU A 80 -1.77 9.29 -12.18
N ALA A 81 -2.80 8.45 -12.22
CA ALA A 81 -4.00 8.61 -11.41
C ALA A 81 -4.40 7.28 -10.77
N MET A 82 -5.08 7.36 -9.64
CA MET A 82 -5.59 6.18 -8.94
C MET A 82 -7.11 6.28 -8.78
N ILE A 83 -7.82 5.32 -9.34
CA ILE A 83 -9.27 5.17 -9.23
C ILE A 83 -9.57 4.24 -8.04
N PHE A 84 -10.40 4.68 -7.11
CA PHE A 84 -10.86 3.87 -5.99
C PHE A 84 -12.21 3.24 -6.32
N VAL A 85 -12.24 1.93 -6.54
CA VAL A 85 -13.47 1.14 -6.69
C VAL A 85 -13.97 0.77 -5.30
N VAL A 86 -14.91 1.56 -4.80
CA VAL A 86 -15.47 1.39 -3.44
C VAL A 86 -16.57 0.33 -3.49
N ILE A 87 -16.22 -0.89 -3.11
CA ILE A 87 -17.13 -2.05 -3.07
C ILE A 87 -17.90 -2.06 -1.75
N ASN A 88 -17.21 -1.79 -0.65
CA ASN A 88 -17.83 -1.79 0.67
C ASN A 88 -17.18 -0.74 1.57
N ASN A 89 -18.00 0.07 2.22
CA ASN A 89 -17.57 1.09 3.18
C ASN A 89 -17.80 0.70 4.65
N LYS A 90 -18.28 -0.54 4.91
CA LYS A 90 -18.49 -1.05 6.27
C LYS A 90 -17.19 -1.51 6.89
N SER A 91 -17.15 -1.53 8.22
CA SER A 91 -16.00 -2.05 8.96
C SER A 91 -15.79 -3.54 8.68
N LYS A 92 -14.54 -3.91 8.45
CA LYS A 92 -14.14 -5.30 8.21
C LYS A 92 -14.12 -6.13 9.50
N LYS A 93 -14.42 -7.42 9.39
CA LYS A 93 -14.44 -8.36 10.53
C LYS A 93 -13.05 -8.56 11.14
N VAL A 94 -12.01 -8.57 10.32
CA VAL A 94 -10.62 -8.77 10.74
C VAL A 94 -9.87 -7.46 10.53
N SER A 95 -9.30 -6.89 11.59
CA SER A 95 -8.49 -5.67 11.47
C SER A 95 -7.20 -5.96 10.69
N SER A 96 -6.61 -4.95 10.05
CA SER A 96 -5.32 -5.13 9.36
C SER A 96 -4.24 -5.64 10.31
N ARG A 97 -4.21 -5.11 11.54
CA ARG A 97 -3.21 -5.50 12.55
C ARG A 97 -3.38 -6.95 12.99
N SER A 98 -4.58 -7.38 13.33
CA SER A 98 -4.84 -8.77 13.73
C SER A 98 -4.64 -9.75 12.57
N GLY A 99 -5.06 -9.39 11.36
CA GLY A 99 -4.82 -10.19 10.16
C GLY A 99 -3.33 -10.37 9.87
N MET A 100 -2.54 -9.30 9.92
CA MET A 100 -1.08 -9.36 9.73
C MET A 100 -0.39 -10.22 10.80
N SER A 101 -0.77 -10.11 12.09
CA SER A 101 -0.22 -10.98 13.14
C SER A 101 -0.54 -12.43 12.90
N LEU A 102 -1.80 -12.76 12.62
CA LEU A 102 -2.24 -14.12 12.32
C LEU A 102 -1.50 -14.70 11.11
N THR A 103 -1.39 -13.93 10.03
CA THR A 103 -0.69 -14.35 8.82
C THR A 103 0.79 -14.62 9.09
N ARG A 104 1.48 -13.71 9.78
CA ARG A 104 2.89 -13.86 10.14
C ARG A 104 3.14 -15.11 11.01
N GLU A 105 2.23 -15.41 11.92
CA GLU A 105 2.39 -16.49 12.90
C GLU A 105 2.01 -17.86 12.34
N THR A 106 1.10 -17.91 11.36
CA THR A 106 0.50 -19.18 10.96
C THR A 106 0.58 -19.51 9.47
N SER A 107 0.77 -18.52 8.59
CA SER A 107 0.79 -18.77 7.15
C SER A 107 2.16 -19.26 6.67
N ARG A 108 2.21 -20.44 6.08
CA ARG A 108 3.42 -20.96 5.44
C ARG A 108 3.84 -20.18 4.20
N PHE A 109 2.93 -19.43 3.59
CA PHE A 109 3.21 -18.57 2.42
C PHE A 109 3.83 -17.23 2.82
N TYR A 110 3.85 -16.88 4.12
CA TYR A 110 4.37 -15.60 4.57
C TYR A 110 5.85 -15.45 4.32
N GLN A 111 6.65 -16.49 4.59
CA GLN A 111 8.10 -16.47 4.33
C GLN A 111 8.40 -16.34 2.84
N TYR A 112 7.69 -17.10 2.00
CA TYR A 112 7.82 -16.98 0.55
C TYR A 112 7.56 -15.55 0.05
N TRP A 113 6.54 -14.89 0.57
CA TRP A 113 6.25 -13.49 0.24
C TRP A 113 7.38 -12.55 0.69
N LEU A 114 7.92 -12.72 1.90
CA LEU A 114 9.06 -11.94 2.38
C LEU A 114 10.30 -12.10 1.51
N ASP A 115 10.58 -13.30 1.03
CA ASP A 115 11.75 -13.59 0.20
C ASP A 115 11.68 -12.88 -1.17
N HIS A 116 10.47 -12.53 -1.62
CA HIS A 116 10.25 -11.90 -2.93
C HIS A 116 9.98 -10.40 -2.85
N VAL A 117 9.62 -9.87 -1.70
CA VAL A 117 9.23 -8.46 -1.58
C VAL A 117 10.38 -7.50 -1.88
N GLU A 118 11.61 -7.86 -1.59
CA GLU A 118 12.78 -7.03 -1.88
C GLU A 118 13.07 -6.95 -3.39
N GLU A 119 12.88 -8.06 -4.13
CA GLU A 119 13.02 -8.05 -5.58
C GLU A 119 11.86 -7.28 -6.23
N ASP A 120 10.62 -7.46 -5.77
CA ASP A 120 9.48 -6.67 -6.24
C ASP A 120 9.72 -5.17 -6.02
N LEU A 121 10.27 -4.77 -4.88
CA LEU A 121 10.62 -3.39 -4.57
C LEU A 121 11.70 -2.84 -5.51
N LYS A 122 12.75 -3.62 -5.77
CA LYS A 122 13.81 -3.25 -6.70
C LYS A 122 13.28 -3.06 -8.12
N VAL A 123 12.44 -3.99 -8.60
CA VAL A 123 11.81 -3.89 -9.92
C VAL A 123 10.89 -2.67 -9.98
N THR A 124 10.11 -2.40 -8.93
CA THR A 124 9.25 -1.23 -8.85
C THR A 124 10.05 0.06 -8.94
N LYS A 125 11.15 0.19 -8.18
CA LYS A 125 12.03 1.38 -8.23
C LYS A 125 12.66 1.58 -9.62
N GLN A 126 13.07 0.49 -10.28
CA GLN A 126 13.59 0.57 -11.65
C GLN A 126 12.52 1.03 -12.63
N ALA A 127 11.28 0.51 -12.52
CA ALA A 127 10.17 0.91 -13.36
C ALA A 127 9.79 2.38 -13.15
N ILE A 128 9.79 2.87 -11.91
CA ILE A 128 9.58 4.29 -11.60
C ILE A 128 10.66 5.16 -12.26
N ALA A 129 11.94 4.82 -12.11
CA ALA A 129 13.05 5.58 -12.68
C ALA A 129 13.04 5.60 -14.22
N GLN A 130 12.47 4.56 -14.85
CA GLN A 130 12.33 4.44 -16.30
C GLN A 130 10.98 4.93 -16.83
N LYS A 131 10.08 5.37 -15.95
CA LYS A 131 8.68 5.70 -16.27
C LYS A 131 7.96 4.55 -17.00
N ASP A 132 8.33 3.32 -16.66
CA ASP A 132 7.74 2.11 -17.24
C ASP A 132 6.48 1.71 -16.48
N PHE A 133 5.35 2.31 -16.89
CA PHE A 133 4.05 2.09 -16.28
C PHE A 133 3.63 0.62 -16.32
N LYS A 134 3.86 -0.05 -17.45
CA LYS A 134 3.50 -1.46 -17.63
C LYS A 134 4.22 -2.34 -16.63
N ARG A 135 5.55 -2.23 -16.55
CA ARG A 135 6.36 -3.03 -15.64
C ARG A 135 6.02 -2.75 -14.18
N MET A 136 5.82 -1.49 -13.83
CA MET A 136 5.40 -1.10 -12.49
C MET A 136 4.04 -1.71 -12.13
N GLY A 137 3.07 -1.61 -13.02
CA GLY A 137 1.72 -2.15 -12.82
C GLY A 137 1.71 -3.66 -12.64
N GLU A 138 2.42 -4.41 -13.47
CA GLU A 138 2.55 -5.87 -13.37
C GLU A 138 3.10 -6.32 -12.01
N VAL A 139 4.12 -5.64 -11.50
CA VAL A 139 4.70 -5.95 -10.18
C VAL A 139 3.74 -5.60 -9.05
N ILE A 140 3.07 -4.46 -9.12
CA ILE A 140 2.08 -4.01 -8.11
C ILE A 140 0.94 -5.03 -7.99
N GLU A 141 0.36 -5.48 -9.11
CA GLU A 141 -0.68 -6.52 -9.11
C GLU A 141 -0.19 -7.82 -8.49
N ALA A 142 0.96 -8.31 -8.94
CA ALA A 142 1.54 -9.57 -8.46
C ALA A 142 1.83 -9.51 -6.95
N ASN A 143 2.42 -8.41 -6.45
CA ASN A 143 2.72 -8.23 -5.04
C ASN A 143 1.44 -8.15 -4.19
N GLY A 144 0.43 -7.40 -4.64
CA GLY A 144 -0.86 -7.30 -3.97
C GLY A 144 -1.55 -8.66 -3.84
N LEU A 145 -1.59 -9.44 -4.92
CA LEU A 145 -2.18 -10.79 -4.92
C LEU A 145 -1.39 -11.77 -4.04
N ARG A 146 -0.06 -11.73 -4.04
CA ARG A 146 0.79 -12.54 -3.15
C ARG A 146 0.50 -12.23 -1.68
N MET A 147 0.34 -10.96 -1.32
CA MET A 147 -0.03 -10.56 0.04
C MET A 147 -1.39 -11.16 0.43
N HIS A 148 -2.40 -11.12 -0.43
CA HIS A 148 -3.69 -11.74 -0.16
C HIS A 148 -3.62 -13.26 -0.11
N ALA A 149 -2.76 -13.92 -0.88
CA ALA A 149 -2.54 -15.37 -0.81
C ALA A 149 -1.98 -15.79 0.57
N THR A 150 -1.18 -14.95 1.22
CA THR A 150 -0.70 -15.24 2.59
C THR A 150 -1.85 -15.31 3.58
N ASN A 151 -2.91 -14.53 3.41
CA ASN A 151 -4.10 -14.54 4.27
C ASN A 151 -4.89 -15.84 4.11
N LEU A 152 -5.00 -16.35 2.88
CA LEU A 152 -5.65 -17.64 2.60
C LEU A 152 -4.87 -18.83 3.18
N GLY A 153 -3.55 -18.69 3.33
CA GLY A 153 -2.68 -19.69 3.93
C GLY A 153 -2.58 -19.61 5.45
N ALA A 154 -3.23 -18.66 6.11
CA ALA A 154 -3.23 -18.53 7.57
C ALA A 154 -4.11 -19.58 8.26
N GLN A 155 -3.94 -19.76 9.56
CA GLN A 155 -4.75 -20.67 10.37
C GLN A 155 -5.34 -19.94 11.58
N PRO A 156 -6.69 -19.74 11.62
CA PRO A 156 -7.64 -20.06 10.54
C PRO A 156 -7.48 -19.21 9.29
N PRO A 157 -7.83 -19.72 8.10
CA PRO A 157 -7.76 -18.93 6.87
C PRO A 157 -8.79 -17.81 6.86
N PHE A 158 -8.43 -16.69 6.23
CA PHE A 158 -9.34 -15.57 6.03
C PHE A 158 -9.03 -14.85 4.72
N THR A 159 -9.98 -14.05 4.27
CA THR A 159 -9.80 -13.13 3.13
C THR A 159 -10.47 -11.80 3.41
N TYR A 160 -9.93 -10.75 2.83
CA TYR A 160 -10.55 -9.43 2.75
C TYR A 160 -11.38 -9.26 1.48
N LEU A 161 -11.09 -10.08 0.46
CA LEU A 161 -11.73 -9.99 -0.85
C LEU A 161 -13.13 -10.61 -0.80
N VAL A 162 -14.05 -9.99 -1.52
CA VAL A 162 -15.43 -10.43 -1.72
C VAL A 162 -15.66 -10.68 -3.22
N PRO A 163 -16.77 -11.32 -3.64
CA PRO A 163 -17.02 -11.59 -5.05
C PRO A 163 -16.89 -10.35 -5.94
N GLU A 164 -17.35 -9.20 -5.48
CA GLU A 164 -17.27 -7.93 -6.19
C GLU A 164 -15.83 -7.42 -6.35
N SER A 165 -14.91 -7.81 -5.44
CA SER A 165 -13.47 -7.53 -5.60
C SER A 165 -12.90 -8.27 -6.81
N TYR A 166 -13.24 -9.54 -6.98
CA TYR A 166 -12.83 -10.34 -8.14
C TYR A 166 -13.46 -9.84 -9.43
N GLU A 167 -14.71 -9.39 -9.38
CA GLU A 167 -15.38 -8.78 -10.53
C GLU A 167 -14.67 -7.49 -10.95
N ALA A 168 -14.29 -6.63 -10.03
CA ALA A 168 -13.51 -5.43 -10.33
C ALA A 168 -12.15 -5.77 -10.98
N MET A 169 -11.44 -6.79 -10.47
CA MET A 169 -10.19 -7.26 -11.08
C MET A 169 -10.42 -7.81 -12.51
N ARG A 170 -11.50 -8.57 -12.73
CA ARG A 170 -11.87 -9.08 -14.05
C ARG A 170 -12.08 -7.94 -15.04
N ILE A 171 -12.81 -6.89 -14.64
CA ILE A 171 -13.03 -5.70 -15.47
C ILE A 171 -11.70 -5.02 -15.82
N VAL A 172 -10.78 -4.89 -14.87
CA VAL A 172 -9.45 -4.30 -15.14
C VAL A 172 -8.69 -5.13 -16.19
N HIS A 173 -8.74 -6.46 -16.12
CA HIS A 173 -8.13 -7.31 -17.13
C HIS A 173 -8.76 -7.09 -18.51
N GLU A 174 -10.09 -7.03 -18.60
CA GLU A 174 -10.81 -6.76 -19.86
C GLU A 174 -10.48 -5.39 -20.45
N CYS A 175 -10.40 -4.35 -19.61
CA CYS A 175 -9.96 -3.02 -20.04
C CYS A 175 -8.55 -3.07 -20.63
N ARG A 176 -7.63 -3.79 -20.01
CA ARG A 176 -6.26 -3.94 -20.49
C ARG A 176 -6.19 -4.73 -21.81
N GLU A 177 -6.99 -5.79 -21.96
CA GLU A 177 -7.14 -6.54 -23.21
C GLU A 177 -7.74 -5.67 -24.33
N ALA A 178 -8.60 -4.72 -23.99
CA ALA A 178 -9.13 -3.72 -24.92
C ALA A 178 -8.13 -2.59 -25.25
N GLY A 179 -6.90 -2.63 -24.72
CA GLY A 179 -5.86 -1.67 -25.01
C GLY A 179 -5.78 -0.47 -24.07
N LEU A 180 -6.51 -0.50 -22.93
CA LEU A 180 -6.44 0.55 -21.90
C LEU A 180 -5.43 0.14 -20.82
N PRO A 181 -4.24 0.76 -20.73
CA PRO A 181 -3.25 0.42 -19.72
C PRO A 181 -3.79 0.74 -18.33
N CYS A 182 -4.06 -0.29 -17.54
CA CYS A 182 -4.52 -0.17 -16.17
C CYS A 182 -4.14 -1.38 -15.34
N TYR A 183 -3.85 -1.15 -14.05
CA TYR A 183 -3.40 -2.18 -13.12
C TYR A 183 -4.07 -2.00 -11.77
N PHE A 184 -4.37 -3.09 -11.07
CA PHE A 184 -5.02 -2.99 -9.78
C PHE A 184 -4.08 -3.30 -8.61
N THR A 185 -4.45 -2.82 -7.45
CA THR A 185 -3.90 -3.24 -6.16
C THR A 185 -4.97 -3.19 -5.08
N MET A 186 -4.71 -3.86 -3.96
CA MET A 186 -5.60 -3.91 -2.82
C MET A 186 -4.81 -3.79 -1.52
N ASP A 187 -5.41 -3.11 -0.54
CA ASP A 187 -4.98 -3.17 0.84
C ASP A 187 -5.75 -4.26 1.61
N ALA A 188 -5.63 -4.27 2.92
CA ALA A 188 -6.39 -5.16 3.81
C ALA A 188 -7.88 -4.76 3.86
N GLY A 189 -8.58 -4.92 2.75
CA GLY A 189 -10.00 -4.60 2.56
C GLY A 189 -10.50 -5.10 1.21
N PRO A 190 -11.82 -5.03 0.94
CA PRO A 190 -12.41 -5.51 -0.30
C PRO A 190 -12.26 -4.52 -1.46
N ASN A 191 -11.93 -3.26 -1.18
CA ASN A 191 -11.90 -2.21 -2.19
C ASN A 191 -10.67 -2.31 -3.07
N VAL A 192 -10.89 -2.20 -4.38
CA VAL A 192 -9.85 -2.28 -5.41
C VAL A 192 -9.41 -0.88 -5.79
N LYS A 193 -8.12 -0.69 -5.94
CA LYS A 193 -7.52 0.54 -6.47
C LYS A 193 -6.98 0.24 -7.83
N VAL A 194 -7.30 1.09 -8.80
CA VAL A 194 -6.85 0.92 -10.18
C VAL A 194 -5.92 2.07 -10.52
N LEU A 195 -4.69 1.73 -10.85
CA LEU A 195 -3.68 2.67 -11.31
C LEU A 195 -3.79 2.83 -12.83
N ILE A 196 -3.80 4.05 -13.29
CA ILE A 196 -3.88 4.43 -14.71
C ILE A 196 -2.88 5.53 -15.03
N GLU A 197 -2.51 5.67 -16.30
CA GLU A 197 -1.88 6.89 -16.82
C GLU A 197 -2.95 7.94 -17.09
N LYS A 198 -2.60 9.21 -16.85
CA LYS A 198 -3.42 10.35 -17.27
C LYS A 198 -3.16 10.61 -18.74
N ASP A 199 -4.19 11.05 -19.44
CA ASP A 199 -4.11 11.56 -20.82
C ASP A 199 -3.34 12.91 -20.89
#